data_9efd5a284a6995414428cfbfe2958927
#
_entry.id   9efd5a284a6995414428cfbfe2958927
#
_cell.length_a   1.000
_cell.length_b   1.000
_cell.length_c   1.000
_cell.angle_alpha   90.00
_cell.angle_beta   90.00
_cell.angle_gamma   90.00
#
_symmetry.space_group_name_H-M   'P 1'
#
loop_
_entity.id
_entity.type
_entity.pdbx_description
1 polymer ?
#
loop_
_entity_poly.entity_id
_entity_poly.type
_entity_poly.pdbx_seq_one_letter_code
_entity_poly.pdbx_strand_id
1 'polypeptide(L)'
;MSKSIFAGLALSLCLLAGCAPGVQAEPSRPAPAPEFTGITKWLNAPPQTIAGLKGKVVLVEFWTYSCINCIHVQPHVKQWYDRYRDQGLVVVGVHTPEYDEERSTANVRRAIERFGIDYPVAQDNDYATWHAYGNRFWPAMYLVDKDGRIVHRHYGEGDYDGMEQRIRDLLAAKR
;
A
#
# COMPACT_ATOMS: atom_id res chain seq x y z
N MET A 1 -8.28 83.04 -32.83
CA MET A 1 -7.99 81.75 -33.47
C MET A 1 -7.07 81.00 -32.52
N SER A 2 -7.63 80.14 -31.67
CA SER A 2 -6.87 79.37 -30.70
C SER A 2 -7.17 77.87 -30.92
N LYS A 3 -6.12 77.07 -31.19
CA LYS A 3 -6.22 75.63 -31.42
C LYS A 3 -5.91 74.94 -30.11
N SER A 4 -6.91 74.30 -29.49
CA SER A 4 -6.71 73.44 -28.33
C SER A 4 -6.29 72.02 -28.79
N ILE A 5 -5.21 71.56 -28.32
CA ILE A 5 -4.67 70.17 -28.54
C ILE A 5 -5.11 69.33 -27.35
N PHE A 6 -5.98 68.38 -27.56
CA PHE A 6 -6.29 67.32 -26.55
C PHE A 6 -5.27 66.20 -26.65
N ALA A 7 -4.45 66.04 -25.59
CA ALA A 7 -3.58 64.89 -25.41
C ALA A 7 -4.36 63.78 -24.72
N GLY A 8 -4.64 62.68 -25.46
CA GLY A 8 -5.25 61.48 -24.90
C GLY A 8 -4.21 60.64 -24.16
N LEU A 9 -4.42 60.43 -22.88
CA LEU A 9 -3.63 59.56 -22.01
C LEU A 9 -4.18 58.13 -22.15
N ALA A 10 -3.50 57.25 -22.85
CA ALA A 10 -3.83 55.82 -22.92
C ALA A 10 -3.28 55.10 -21.70
N LEU A 11 -4.20 54.69 -20.80
CA LEU A 11 -3.89 53.93 -19.61
C LEU A 11 -3.75 52.43 -19.99
N SER A 12 -2.52 51.95 -20.10
CA SER A 12 -2.21 50.54 -20.39
C SER A 12 -2.36 49.69 -19.13
N LEU A 13 -3.46 48.91 -19.05
CA LEU A 13 -3.72 47.99 -17.93
C LEU A 13 -2.95 46.69 -18.15
N CYS A 14 -1.79 46.54 -17.53
CA CYS A 14 -1.05 45.27 -17.48
C CYS A 14 -1.77 44.28 -16.57
N LEU A 15 -2.48 43.30 -17.15
CA LEU A 15 -2.96 42.11 -16.45
C LEU A 15 -1.77 41.23 -16.07
N LEU A 16 -1.35 41.26 -14.79
CA LEU A 16 -0.45 40.29 -14.21
C LEU A 16 -1.21 38.98 -14.00
N ALA A 17 -1.08 38.05 -14.96
CA ALA A 17 -1.50 36.68 -14.80
C ALA A 17 -0.60 36.02 -13.74
N GLY A 18 -1.06 36.00 -12.49
CA GLY A 18 -0.41 35.27 -11.41
C GLY A 18 -0.50 33.77 -11.68
N CYS A 19 0.61 33.13 -12.07
CA CYS A 19 0.75 31.68 -12.00
C CYS A 19 0.71 31.27 -10.54
N ALA A 20 -0.40 30.70 -10.06
CA ALA A 20 -0.45 30.03 -8.77
C ALA A 20 0.53 28.83 -8.83
N PRO A 21 1.45 28.69 -7.85
CA PRO A 21 2.32 27.51 -7.78
C PRO A 21 1.41 26.29 -7.63
N GLY A 22 1.51 25.33 -8.56
CA GLY A 22 0.84 24.05 -8.46
C GLY A 22 1.19 23.40 -7.13
N VAL A 23 0.19 23.06 -6.33
CA VAL A 23 0.35 22.27 -5.12
C VAL A 23 0.87 20.89 -5.56
N GLN A 24 2.18 20.73 -5.59
CA GLN A 24 2.78 19.41 -5.73
C GLN A 24 2.49 18.68 -4.43
N ALA A 25 1.74 17.58 -4.53
CA ALA A 25 1.57 16.66 -3.40
C ALA A 25 2.97 16.23 -2.94
N GLU A 26 3.39 16.67 -1.75
CA GLU A 26 4.64 16.22 -1.15
C GLU A 26 4.62 14.69 -1.10
N PRO A 27 5.73 14.00 -1.47
CA PRO A 27 5.83 12.56 -1.28
C PRO A 27 5.56 12.28 0.19
N SER A 28 4.54 11.46 0.49
CA SER A 28 4.11 11.17 1.85
C SER A 28 5.33 10.68 2.63
N ARG A 29 5.73 11.44 3.67
CA ARG A 29 6.90 11.11 4.50
C ARG A 29 6.72 9.68 5.03
N PRO A 30 7.75 8.80 4.96
CA PRO A 30 7.65 7.44 5.46
C PRO A 30 7.16 7.43 6.92
N ALA A 31 6.02 6.80 7.18
CA ALA A 31 5.44 6.69 8.51
C ALA A 31 5.76 5.31 9.11
N PRO A 32 5.94 5.17 10.44
CA PRO A 32 6.05 3.87 11.07
C PRO A 32 4.87 2.98 10.67
N ALA A 33 5.16 1.72 10.28
CA ALA A 33 4.10 0.75 10.01
C ALA A 33 3.44 0.35 11.34
N PRO A 34 2.10 0.33 11.40
CA PRO A 34 1.38 -0.18 12.56
C PRO A 34 1.68 -1.66 12.80
N GLU A 35 1.62 -2.09 14.07
CA GLU A 35 1.68 -3.51 14.43
C GLU A 35 0.42 -4.26 13.98
N PHE A 36 0.56 -5.59 13.81
CA PHE A 36 -0.58 -6.47 13.59
C PHE A 36 -1.34 -6.65 14.90
N THR A 37 -2.52 -6.04 15.00
CA THR A 37 -3.35 -6.04 16.22
C THR A 37 -4.70 -6.72 15.99
N GLY A 38 -5.29 -7.30 17.04
CA GLY A 38 -6.62 -7.91 16.98
C GLY A 38 -6.72 -9.13 16.05
N ILE A 39 -5.59 -9.80 15.79
CA ILE A 39 -5.57 -10.95 14.88
C ILE A 39 -6.24 -12.15 15.53
N THR A 40 -7.33 -12.59 14.93
CA THR A 40 -8.12 -13.75 15.38
C THR A 40 -7.31 -15.04 15.30
N LYS A 41 -6.57 -15.23 14.20
CA LYS A 41 -5.75 -16.41 13.96
C LYS A 41 -4.59 -16.10 13.01
N TRP A 42 -3.42 -16.67 13.31
CA TRP A 42 -2.32 -16.78 12.37
C TRP A 42 -2.36 -18.15 11.68
N LEU A 43 -2.10 -18.17 10.37
CA LEU A 43 -2.06 -19.35 9.51
C LEU A 43 -0.73 -19.36 8.77
N ASN A 44 -0.23 -20.53 8.42
CA ASN A 44 1.06 -20.80 7.77
C ASN A 44 2.31 -20.42 8.58
N ALA A 45 2.18 -19.64 9.66
CA ALA A 45 3.30 -19.21 10.49
C ALA A 45 2.84 -18.90 11.93
N PRO A 46 3.77 -18.85 12.90
CA PRO A 46 3.49 -18.24 14.20
C PRO A 46 3.23 -16.74 14.07
N PRO A 47 2.67 -16.10 15.13
CA PRO A 47 2.43 -14.65 15.14
C PRO A 47 3.67 -13.84 14.77
N GLN A 48 3.48 -12.84 13.91
CA GLN A 48 4.51 -11.90 13.47
C GLN A 48 4.26 -10.52 14.07
N THR A 49 5.30 -9.71 14.19
CA THR A 49 5.21 -8.29 14.56
C THR A 49 6.09 -7.45 13.63
N ILE A 50 5.68 -6.23 13.34
CA ILE A 50 6.52 -5.29 12.55
C ILE A 50 7.86 -5.06 13.26
N ALA A 51 7.85 -4.93 14.59
CA ALA A 51 9.07 -4.80 15.39
C ALA A 51 10.01 -6.00 15.22
N GLY A 52 9.47 -7.23 15.20
CA GLY A 52 10.24 -8.46 15.01
C GLY A 52 10.77 -8.65 13.59
N LEU A 53 10.17 -7.97 12.62
CA LEU A 53 10.56 -8.01 11.20
C LEU A 53 11.56 -6.92 10.81
N LYS A 54 12.06 -6.11 11.74
CA LYS A 54 13.10 -5.13 11.42
C LYS A 54 14.32 -5.79 10.75
N GLY A 55 14.83 -5.13 9.72
CA GLY A 55 15.89 -5.67 8.86
C GLY A 55 15.39 -6.42 7.63
N LYS A 56 14.11 -6.72 7.58
CA LYS A 56 13.43 -7.30 6.42
C LYS A 56 12.65 -6.23 5.66
N VAL A 57 12.46 -6.46 4.38
CA VAL A 57 11.44 -5.75 3.59
C VAL A 57 10.13 -6.49 3.78
N VAL A 58 9.05 -5.79 4.13
CA VAL A 58 7.76 -6.44 4.40
C VAL A 58 6.71 -5.94 3.42
N LEU A 59 6.05 -6.86 2.73
CA LEU A 59 4.86 -6.59 1.95
C LEU A 59 3.64 -7.01 2.78
N VAL A 60 2.84 -6.04 3.22
CA VAL A 60 1.55 -6.28 3.90
C VAL A 60 0.46 -6.18 2.84
N GLU A 61 -0.25 -7.27 2.59
CA GLU A 61 -1.34 -7.36 1.63
C GLU A 61 -2.67 -7.56 2.35
N PHE A 62 -3.60 -6.61 2.21
CA PHE A 62 -4.99 -6.78 2.65
C PHE A 62 -5.80 -7.45 1.55
N TRP A 63 -6.41 -8.57 1.86
CA TRP A 63 -7.14 -9.40 0.91
C TRP A 63 -8.33 -10.11 1.55
N THR A 64 -9.23 -10.61 0.70
CA THR A 64 -10.22 -11.60 1.07
C THR A 64 -10.45 -12.58 -0.09
N TYR A 65 -10.96 -13.78 0.21
CA TYR A 65 -10.93 -14.87 -0.76
C TYR A 65 -12.03 -14.82 -1.83
N SER A 66 -13.09 -14.03 -1.64
CA SER A 66 -14.17 -13.88 -2.64
C SER A 66 -13.99 -12.62 -3.51
N CYS A 67 -13.08 -11.72 -3.15
CA CYS A 67 -12.79 -10.51 -3.90
C CYS A 67 -12.07 -10.84 -5.21
N ILE A 68 -12.71 -10.58 -6.36
CA ILE A 68 -12.15 -10.93 -7.67
C ILE A 68 -10.81 -10.22 -7.94
N ASN A 69 -10.68 -8.94 -7.57
CA ASN A 69 -9.45 -8.19 -7.74
C ASN A 69 -8.31 -8.74 -6.87
N CYS A 70 -8.62 -9.26 -5.66
CA CYS A 70 -7.64 -9.95 -4.83
C CYS A 70 -7.16 -11.24 -5.50
N ILE A 71 -8.09 -12.01 -6.11
CA ILE A 71 -7.74 -13.24 -6.83
C ILE A 71 -6.79 -12.95 -7.99
N HIS A 72 -6.96 -11.82 -8.71
CA HIS A 72 -6.07 -11.41 -9.81
C HIS A 72 -4.68 -10.98 -9.31
N VAL A 73 -4.58 -10.40 -8.11
CA VAL A 73 -3.31 -9.95 -7.51
C VAL A 73 -2.50 -11.12 -6.94
N GLN A 74 -3.15 -12.17 -6.42
CA GLN A 74 -2.51 -13.29 -5.75
C GLN A 74 -1.33 -13.93 -6.50
N PRO A 75 -1.40 -14.22 -7.81
CA PRO A 75 -0.27 -14.79 -8.53
C PRO A 75 1.00 -13.94 -8.47
N HIS A 76 0.85 -12.62 -8.50
CA HIS A 76 1.97 -11.69 -8.43
C HIS A 76 2.61 -11.65 -7.05
N VAL A 77 1.79 -11.59 -5.98
CA VAL A 77 2.27 -11.62 -4.59
C VAL A 77 3.03 -12.91 -4.29
N LYS A 78 2.48 -14.05 -4.72
CA LYS A 78 3.15 -15.36 -4.61
C LYS A 78 4.48 -15.38 -5.36
N GLN A 79 4.51 -14.89 -6.60
CA GLN A 79 5.73 -14.83 -7.40
C GLN A 79 6.82 -13.99 -6.72
N TRP A 80 6.46 -12.84 -6.14
CA TRP A 80 7.42 -12.00 -5.40
C TRP A 80 7.88 -12.71 -4.13
N TYR A 81 6.99 -13.35 -3.37
CA TYR A 81 7.36 -14.13 -2.19
C TYR A 81 8.37 -15.23 -2.57
N ASP A 82 8.06 -16.07 -3.55
CA ASP A 82 8.92 -17.16 -3.99
C ASP A 82 10.30 -16.68 -4.46
N ARG A 83 10.34 -15.57 -5.19
CA ARG A 83 11.57 -15.02 -5.76
C ARG A 83 12.46 -14.33 -4.74
N TYR A 84 11.88 -13.68 -3.72
CA TYR A 84 12.62 -12.75 -2.87
C TYR A 84 12.65 -13.12 -1.38
N ARG A 85 11.93 -14.14 -0.90
CA ARG A 85 11.94 -14.56 0.52
C ARG A 85 13.35 -14.84 1.04
N ASP A 86 14.18 -15.53 0.26
CA ASP A 86 15.56 -15.85 0.64
C ASP A 86 16.49 -14.62 0.59
N GLN A 87 16.06 -13.55 -0.06
CA GLN A 87 16.75 -12.27 -0.11
C GLN A 87 16.29 -11.29 0.98
N GLY A 88 15.31 -11.69 1.79
CA GLY A 88 14.84 -10.90 2.93
C GLY A 88 13.48 -10.22 2.75
N LEU A 89 12.72 -10.59 1.71
CA LEU A 89 11.30 -10.21 1.63
C LEU A 89 10.47 -11.11 2.56
N VAL A 90 9.61 -10.47 3.34
CA VAL A 90 8.53 -11.14 4.08
C VAL A 90 7.20 -10.64 3.50
N VAL A 91 6.31 -11.55 3.20
CA VAL A 91 4.92 -11.23 2.85
C VAL A 91 4.03 -11.59 4.03
N VAL A 92 3.11 -10.71 4.40
CA VAL A 92 2.05 -10.97 5.38
C VAL A 92 0.72 -10.65 4.71
N GLY A 93 -0.07 -11.68 4.43
CA GLY A 93 -1.43 -11.53 3.94
C GLY A 93 -2.38 -11.26 5.12
N VAL A 94 -2.95 -10.08 5.21
CA VAL A 94 -3.97 -9.74 6.20
C VAL A 94 -5.33 -10.04 5.59
N HIS A 95 -5.92 -11.17 5.98
CA HIS A 95 -7.26 -11.54 5.54
C HIS A 95 -8.29 -10.80 6.39
N THR A 96 -8.95 -9.80 5.80
CA THR A 96 -10.02 -9.03 6.44
C THR A 96 -11.33 -9.33 5.71
N PRO A 97 -12.38 -9.83 6.39
CA PRO A 97 -13.60 -10.29 5.74
C PRO A 97 -14.41 -9.11 5.15
N GLU A 98 -14.95 -9.28 3.94
CA GLU A 98 -15.98 -8.40 3.37
C GLU A 98 -17.39 -8.91 3.71
N TYR A 99 -17.54 -10.24 3.83
CA TYR A 99 -18.79 -10.93 4.14
C TYR A 99 -18.66 -11.82 5.39
N ASP A 100 -19.78 -12.14 6.05
CA ASP A 100 -19.78 -12.89 7.31
C ASP A 100 -19.18 -14.30 7.18
N GLU A 101 -19.39 -14.99 6.07
CA GLU A 101 -18.84 -16.32 5.81
C GLU A 101 -17.31 -16.33 5.69
N GLU A 102 -16.70 -15.18 5.42
CA GLU A 102 -15.25 -15.00 5.34
C GLU A 102 -14.59 -14.93 6.72
N ARG A 103 -15.38 -14.77 7.80
CA ARG A 103 -14.89 -14.84 9.18
C ARG A 103 -14.51 -16.25 9.60
N SER A 104 -14.98 -17.28 8.87
CA SER A 104 -14.68 -18.67 9.19
C SER A 104 -13.22 -19.03 8.91
N THR A 105 -12.47 -19.36 9.96
CA THR A 105 -11.07 -19.81 9.81
C THR A 105 -10.95 -21.06 8.91
N ALA A 106 -11.97 -21.94 8.93
CA ALA A 106 -11.99 -23.10 8.04
C ALA A 106 -12.12 -22.71 6.57
N ASN A 107 -12.93 -21.67 6.26
CA ASN A 107 -13.07 -21.14 4.90
C ASN A 107 -11.77 -20.47 4.43
N VAL A 108 -11.14 -19.67 5.31
CA VAL A 108 -9.85 -19.02 5.02
C VAL A 108 -8.76 -20.08 4.74
N ARG A 109 -8.69 -21.17 5.53
CA ARG A 109 -7.74 -22.29 5.27
C ARG A 109 -7.96 -22.90 3.88
N ARG A 110 -9.22 -23.22 3.53
CA ARG A 110 -9.53 -23.77 2.19
C ARG A 110 -9.15 -22.81 1.07
N ALA A 111 -9.30 -21.51 1.29
CA ALA A 111 -8.87 -20.49 0.32
C ALA A 111 -7.34 -20.44 0.19
N ILE A 112 -6.60 -20.47 1.30
CA ILE A 112 -5.14 -20.54 1.33
C ILE A 112 -4.65 -21.75 0.53
N GLU A 113 -5.22 -22.94 0.77
CA GLU A 113 -4.90 -24.16 0.04
C GLU A 113 -5.24 -24.04 -1.46
N ARG A 114 -6.44 -23.56 -1.79
CA ARG A 114 -6.89 -23.38 -3.18
C ARG A 114 -6.00 -22.43 -3.98
N PHE A 115 -5.54 -21.34 -3.35
CA PHE A 115 -4.67 -20.36 -4.02
C PHE A 115 -3.18 -20.70 -3.91
N GLY A 116 -2.81 -21.74 -3.13
CA GLY A 116 -1.43 -22.14 -2.89
C GLY A 116 -0.64 -21.01 -2.23
N ILE A 117 -1.19 -20.44 -1.15
CA ILE A 117 -0.54 -19.37 -0.38
C ILE A 117 0.34 -20.03 0.68
N ASP A 118 1.68 -19.78 0.62
CA ASP A 118 2.66 -20.35 1.55
C ASP A 118 3.20 -19.31 2.55
N TYR A 119 2.98 -18.03 2.31
CA TYR A 119 3.40 -16.97 3.23
C TYR A 119 2.46 -16.84 4.44
N PRO A 120 2.91 -16.18 5.55
CA PRO A 120 2.10 -15.90 6.73
C PRO A 120 0.78 -15.21 6.41
N VAL A 121 -0.31 -15.70 6.99
CA VAL A 121 -1.64 -15.08 6.87
C VAL A 121 -2.16 -14.75 8.27
N ALA A 122 -2.52 -13.48 8.47
CA ALA A 122 -3.15 -12.93 9.65
C ALA A 122 -4.65 -12.75 9.40
N GLN A 123 -5.52 -13.45 10.13
CA GLN A 123 -6.96 -13.31 10.02
C GLN A 123 -7.45 -12.16 10.92
N ASP A 124 -7.85 -11.05 10.31
CA ASP A 124 -8.25 -9.78 10.96
C ASP A 124 -9.78 -9.64 10.95
N ASN A 125 -10.49 -10.53 11.66
CA ASN A 125 -11.95 -10.57 11.64
C ASN A 125 -12.61 -9.30 12.20
N ASP A 126 -11.95 -8.60 13.11
CA ASP A 126 -12.50 -7.41 13.79
C ASP A 126 -11.96 -6.10 13.20
N TYR A 127 -11.28 -6.18 12.04
CA TYR A 127 -10.73 -5.03 11.33
C TYR A 127 -9.72 -4.19 12.14
N ALA A 128 -9.15 -4.74 13.20
CA ALA A 128 -8.25 -3.98 14.07
C ALA A 128 -6.96 -3.57 13.34
N THR A 129 -6.33 -4.50 12.62
CA THR A 129 -5.18 -4.21 11.78
C THR A 129 -5.55 -3.37 10.56
N TRP A 130 -6.70 -3.65 9.93
CA TRP A 130 -7.25 -2.83 8.85
C TRP A 130 -7.36 -1.35 9.22
N HIS A 131 -7.97 -1.06 10.39
CA HIS A 131 -8.12 0.31 10.86
C HIS A 131 -6.77 0.94 11.25
N ALA A 132 -5.87 0.18 11.86
CA ALA A 132 -4.53 0.66 12.22
C ALA A 132 -3.74 1.13 10.98
N TYR A 133 -3.86 0.43 9.85
CA TYR A 133 -3.25 0.83 8.57
C TYR A 133 -4.03 1.93 7.84
N GLY A 134 -5.20 2.33 8.33
CA GLY A 134 -6.10 3.26 7.65
C GLY A 134 -6.58 2.72 6.31
N ASN A 135 -6.66 1.38 6.18
CA ASN A 135 -7.04 0.73 4.93
C ASN A 135 -8.52 0.97 4.60
N ARG A 136 -8.86 0.92 3.30
CA ARG A 136 -10.22 1.18 2.80
C ARG A 136 -10.61 0.31 1.61
N PHE A 137 -9.68 -0.49 1.07
CA PHE A 137 -9.88 -1.20 -0.20
C PHE A 137 -9.34 -2.62 -0.13
N TRP A 138 -9.94 -3.52 -0.90
CA TRP A 138 -9.43 -4.82 -1.27
C TRP A 138 -9.19 -4.88 -2.79
N PRO A 139 -8.01 -5.37 -3.23
CA PRO A 139 -6.80 -5.54 -2.45
C PRO A 139 -6.14 -4.21 -2.11
N ALA A 140 -5.27 -4.21 -1.09
CA ALA A 140 -4.38 -3.11 -0.82
C ALA A 140 -3.02 -3.63 -0.37
N MET A 141 -1.95 -3.02 -0.82
CA MET A 141 -0.58 -3.41 -0.53
C MET A 141 0.18 -2.26 0.11
N TYR A 142 0.90 -2.57 1.19
CA TYR A 142 1.76 -1.63 1.90
C TYR A 142 3.17 -2.21 1.93
N LEU A 143 4.12 -1.47 1.33
CA LEU A 143 5.51 -1.87 1.33
C LEU A 143 6.23 -1.16 2.48
N VAL A 144 6.86 -1.96 3.34
CA VAL A 144 7.54 -1.54 4.55
C VAL A 144 9.03 -1.78 4.39
N ASP A 145 9.84 -0.77 4.69
CA ASP A 145 11.29 -0.85 4.62
C ASP A 145 11.93 -1.59 5.81
N LYS A 146 13.25 -1.75 5.76
CA LYS A 146 14.04 -2.45 6.80
C LYS A 146 14.00 -1.76 8.18
N ASP A 147 13.56 -0.51 8.24
CA ASP A 147 13.40 0.24 9.49
C ASP A 147 11.98 0.16 10.06
N GLY A 148 11.08 -0.54 9.37
CA GLY A 148 9.68 -0.70 9.77
C GLY A 148 8.81 0.50 9.39
N ARG A 149 9.13 1.21 8.29
CA ARG A 149 8.37 2.37 7.81
C ARG A 149 7.64 2.02 6.52
N ILE A 150 6.38 2.43 6.41
CA ILE A 150 5.64 2.34 5.15
C ILE A 150 6.23 3.35 4.17
N VAL A 151 6.78 2.85 3.07
CA VAL A 151 7.41 3.65 2.00
C VAL A 151 6.59 3.69 0.73
N HIS A 152 5.65 2.76 0.55
CA HIS A 152 4.75 2.74 -0.59
C HIS A 152 3.39 2.13 -0.21
N ARG A 153 2.34 2.61 -0.88
CA ARG A 153 0.97 2.08 -0.80
C ARG A 153 0.42 1.93 -2.19
N HIS A 154 -0.24 0.81 -2.43
CA HIS A 154 -0.95 0.55 -3.68
C HIS A 154 -2.35 0.00 -3.37
N TYR A 155 -3.35 0.47 -4.10
CA TYR A 155 -4.74 0.07 -3.92
C TYR A 155 -5.29 -0.48 -5.22
N GLY A 156 -5.94 -1.64 -5.16
CA GLY A 156 -6.48 -2.33 -6.32
C GLY A 156 -5.44 -3.16 -7.07
N GLU A 157 -5.75 -3.45 -8.33
CA GLU A 157 -4.90 -4.19 -9.26
C GLU A 157 -3.89 -3.28 -9.98
N GLY A 158 -2.90 -3.89 -10.67
CA GLY A 158 -1.97 -3.17 -11.54
C GLY A 158 -0.66 -2.75 -10.87
N ASP A 159 0.13 -1.97 -11.59
CA ASP A 159 1.50 -1.53 -11.23
C ASP A 159 2.42 -2.66 -10.71
N TYR A 160 2.24 -3.88 -11.23
CA TYR A 160 2.97 -5.06 -10.75
C TYR A 160 4.48 -4.92 -10.96
N ASP A 161 4.91 -4.43 -12.13
CA ASP A 161 6.33 -4.19 -12.42
C ASP A 161 6.92 -3.09 -11.52
N GLY A 162 6.15 -2.02 -11.27
CA GLY A 162 6.53 -0.94 -10.39
C GLY A 162 6.67 -1.41 -8.94
N MET A 163 5.74 -2.24 -8.45
CA MET A 163 5.83 -2.83 -7.12
C MET A 163 7.05 -3.75 -6.99
N GLU A 164 7.28 -4.62 -7.98
CA GLU A 164 8.44 -5.51 -7.98
C GLU A 164 9.76 -4.72 -8.02
N GLN A 165 9.83 -3.63 -8.80
CA GLN A 165 11.02 -2.79 -8.81
C GLN A 165 11.29 -2.18 -7.43
N ARG A 166 10.26 -1.67 -6.72
CA ARG A 166 10.40 -1.13 -5.38
C ARG A 166 10.86 -2.18 -4.37
N ILE A 167 10.34 -3.41 -4.47
CA ILE A 167 10.80 -4.54 -3.65
C ILE A 167 12.31 -4.76 -3.86
N ARG A 168 12.77 -4.84 -5.09
CA ARG A 168 14.19 -5.03 -5.41
C ARG A 168 15.07 -3.91 -4.87
N ASP A 169 14.63 -2.66 -5.04
CA ASP A 169 15.39 -1.49 -4.60
C ASP A 169 15.56 -1.49 -3.06
N LEU A 170 14.48 -1.81 -2.32
CA LEU A 170 14.53 -1.91 -0.87
C LEU A 170 15.38 -3.08 -0.37
N LEU A 171 15.35 -4.23 -1.06
CA LEU A 171 16.20 -5.37 -0.74
C LEU A 171 17.68 -5.04 -0.94
N ALA A 172 18.03 -4.32 -2.02
CA ALA A 172 19.39 -3.90 -2.35
C ALA A 172 19.90 -2.77 -1.45
N ALA A 173 19.02 -1.95 -0.86
CA ALA A 173 19.41 -0.84 0.00
C ALA A 173 20.17 -1.35 1.24
N LYS A 174 21.35 -0.73 1.52
CA LYS A 174 22.07 -0.93 2.77
C LYS A 174 21.30 -0.22 3.91
N ARG A 175 21.36 -0.78 5.10
CA ARG A 175 20.95 -0.07 6.33
C ARG A 175 21.87 1.09 6.59
#